data_495043c44a3773b8f9076550fdc7be6f
#
_entry.id   495043c44a3773b8f9076550fdc7be6f
#
_cell.length_a   1.000
_cell.length_b   1.000
_cell.length_c   1.000
_cell.angle_alpha   90.00
_cell.angle_beta   90.00
_cell.angle_gamma   90.00
#
_symmetry.space_group_name_H-M   'P 1'
#
loop_
_entity.id
_entity.type
_entity.pdbx_description
1 polymer ?
#
loop_
_entity_poly.entity_id
_entity_poly.type
_entity_poly.pdbx_seq_one_letter_code
_entity_poly.pdbx_strand_id
1 'polypeptide(L)'
;MADEHAFWAVTFDRLEYADGLSSNLGSVSQYDAQAWYGTSYERLVIKAEGELADNTLAESETQILWGHALSTFWDRQIGLRFDSSEGPSRQWLTFGVQGLAPYWFEVDTSLSVGPEGRTVFNLEAEYELLITQRLILQPRVVVSAFGKDDTKNGVGKGLSSLTTGIRLRYEFSRKFAPYLGVEWTGKYGNTADFAQLAGQPVRQTQWVAGIRFWF
;
A
#
# COMPACT_ATOMS: atom_id res chain seq x y z
N MET A 1 37.82 -6.55 -2.31
CA MET A 1 36.85 -6.89 -1.25
C MET A 1 35.81 -5.81 -1.29
N ALA A 2 34.61 -6.12 -1.74
CA ALA A 2 33.50 -5.18 -1.59
C ALA A 2 33.19 -5.11 -0.10
N ASP A 3 33.21 -3.92 0.45
CA ASP A 3 32.86 -3.67 1.85
C ASP A 3 31.37 -3.99 2.00
N GLU A 4 31.06 -5.12 2.60
CA GLU A 4 29.67 -5.57 2.87
C GLU A 4 29.12 -4.84 4.11
N HIS A 5 29.08 -3.51 4.04
CA HIS A 5 28.40 -2.77 5.09
C HIS A 5 26.90 -2.97 4.96
N ALA A 6 26.27 -3.41 6.03
CA ALA A 6 24.82 -3.44 6.14
C ALA A 6 24.32 -2.02 6.44
N PHE A 7 23.29 -1.62 5.73
CA PHE A 7 22.57 -0.37 5.89
C PHE A 7 21.17 -0.64 6.39
N TRP A 8 20.52 0.39 6.89
CA TRP A 8 19.12 0.31 7.26
C TRP A 8 18.42 1.64 6.96
N ALA A 9 17.14 1.58 6.71
CA ALA A 9 16.28 2.76 6.70
C ALA A 9 14.89 2.37 7.21
N VAL A 10 14.20 3.36 7.75
CA VAL A 10 12.79 3.28 8.13
C VAL A 10 12.10 4.46 7.49
N THR A 11 11.07 4.18 6.71
CA THR A 11 10.25 5.18 6.03
C THR A 11 8.81 5.05 6.50
N PHE A 12 8.18 6.15 6.82
CA PHE A 12 6.75 6.28 6.96
C PHE A 12 6.26 7.06 5.74
N ASP A 13 5.81 6.33 4.74
CA ASP A 13 5.36 6.92 3.49
C ASP A 13 4.02 7.62 3.66
N ARG A 14 3.17 7.09 4.57
CA ARG A 14 1.89 7.67 4.90
C ARG A 14 1.59 7.54 6.40
N LEU A 15 1.35 8.67 7.03
CA LEU A 15 0.58 8.81 8.26
C LEU A 15 -0.49 9.84 7.92
N GLU A 16 -1.68 9.37 7.52
CA GLU A 16 -2.68 10.25 6.97
C GLU A 16 -4.04 10.09 7.67
N TYR A 17 -4.73 11.19 7.70
CA TYR A 17 -6.13 11.28 8.09
C TYR A 17 -6.95 11.47 6.82
N ALA A 18 -7.91 10.60 6.62
CA ALA A 18 -8.83 10.63 5.49
C ALA A 18 -10.24 10.95 5.98
N ASP A 19 -10.91 11.87 5.28
CA ASP A 19 -12.29 12.25 5.57
C ASP A 19 -13.11 12.19 4.28
N GLY A 20 -14.26 11.54 4.35
CA GLY A 20 -15.14 11.36 3.20
C GLY A 20 -15.75 12.69 2.75
N LEU A 21 -15.76 12.93 1.42
CA LEU A 21 -16.48 14.04 0.80
C LEU A 21 -18.01 13.94 0.95
N SER A 22 -18.52 12.80 1.40
CA SER A 22 -19.94 12.57 1.66
C SER A 22 -20.17 12.47 3.16
N SER A 23 -21.17 13.16 3.67
CA SER A 23 -21.51 13.30 5.10
C SER A 23 -21.83 11.99 5.85
N ASN A 24 -21.86 10.85 5.14
CA ASN A 24 -22.13 9.54 5.73
C ASN A 24 -20.87 8.67 5.88
N LEU A 25 -19.69 9.19 5.56
CA LEU A 25 -18.43 8.49 5.67
C LEU A 25 -17.70 9.00 6.91
N GLY A 26 -17.36 8.08 7.81
CA GLY A 26 -16.53 8.38 8.97
C GLY A 26 -15.10 8.76 8.56
N SER A 27 -14.41 9.41 9.49
CA SER A 27 -12.99 9.69 9.34
C SER A 27 -12.16 8.45 9.65
N VAL A 28 -11.08 8.27 8.91
CA VAL A 28 -10.19 7.13 9.02
C VAL A 28 -8.76 7.62 9.11
N SER A 29 -7.95 6.96 9.95
CA SER A 29 -6.51 7.17 9.97
C SER A 29 -5.82 6.00 9.30
N GLN A 30 -4.90 6.29 8.38
CA GLN A 30 -4.14 5.27 7.64
C GLN A 30 -2.66 5.43 7.92
N TYR A 31 -1.95 4.29 7.98
CA TYR A 31 -0.50 4.28 8.05
C TYR A 31 0.08 3.34 7.01
N ASP A 32 1.26 3.71 6.52
CA ASP A 32 2.08 2.90 5.64
C ASP A 32 3.53 3.15 6.00
N ALA A 33 4.20 2.11 6.43
CA ALA A 33 5.56 2.14 6.90
C ALA A 33 6.37 1.00 6.29
N GLN A 34 7.60 1.30 5.93
CA GLN A 34 8.56 0.31 5.45
C GLN A 34 9.88 0.45 6.22
N ALA A 35 10.43 -0.68 6.60
CA ALA A 35 11.77 -0.77 7.16
C ALA A 35 12.59 -1.80 6.37
N TRP A 36 13.87 -1.54 6.17
CA TRP A 36 14.75 -2.53 5.60
C TRP A 36 16.12 -2.53 6.28
N TYR A 37 16.75 -3.70 6.27
CA TYR A 37 18.09 -3.92 6.78
C TYR A 37 18.84 -4.90 5.88
N GLY A 38 20.04 -4.58 5.47
CA GLY A 38 20.87 -5.47 4.66
C GLY A 38 21.92 -4.77 3.83
N THR A 39 22.38 -5.45 2.78
CA THR A 39 23.39 -4.96 1.84
C THR A 39 22.72 -4.34 0.61
N SER A 40 23.53 -3.90 -0.35
CA SER A 40 23.03 -3.42 -1.66
C SER A 40 22.34 -4.53 -2.49
N TYR A 41 22.61 -5.79 -2.20
CA TYR A 41 22.09 -6.92 -2.97
C TYR A 41 21.01 -7.71 -2.24
N GLU A 42 21.09 -7.80 -0.92
CA GLU A 42 20.20 -8.61 -0.10
C GLU A 42 19.74 -7.82 1.12
N ARG A 43 18.43 -7.80 1.34
CA ARG A 43 17.80 -7.05 2.43
C ARG A 43 16.64 -7.83 3.03
N LEU A 44 16.51 -7.71 4.33
CA LEU A 44 15.25 -7.96 5.01
C LEU A 44 14.39 -6.70 4.87
N VAL A 45 13.17 -6.86 4.37
CA VAL A 45 12.20 -5.78 4.20
C VAL A 45 10.97 -6.10 5.05
N ILE A 46 10.52 -5.14 5.82
CA ILE A 46 9.28 -5.22 6.58
C ILE A 46 8.39 -4.09 6.09
N LYS A 47 7.19 -4.43 5.61
CA LYS A 47 6.16 -3.48 5.22
C LYS A 47 4.99 -3.62 6.19
N ALA A 48 4.41 -2.52 6.62
CA ALA A 48 3.26 -2.49 7.51
C ALA A 48 2.30 -1.39 7.07
N GLU A 49 1.12 -1.79 6.65
CA GLU A 49 0.04 -0.91 6.25
C GLU A 49 -1.20 -1.18 7.11
N GLY A 50 -2.01 -0.17 7.35
CA GLY A 50 -3.26 -0.38 8.06
C GLY A 50 -4.14 0.85 8.12
N GLU A 51 -5.38 0.55 8.46
CA GLU A 51 -6.45 1.52 8.60
C GLU A 51 -7.07 1.43 10.01
N LEU A 52 -7.23 2.57 10.65
CA LEU A 52 -7.91 2.70 11.92
C LEU A 52 -9.20 3.48 11.70
N ALA A 53 -10.34 2.84 11.95
CA ALA A 53 -11.66 3.46 11.99
C ALA A 53 -12.10 3.51 13.47
N ASP A 54 -12.57 4.68 13.93
CA ASP A 54 -13.05 4.88 15.31
C ASP A 54 -12.07 4.36 16.39
N ASN A 55 -10.76 4.59 16.22
CA ASN A 55 -9.69 4.10 17.10
C ASN A 55 -9.58 2.56 17.19
N THR A 56 -10.22 1.83 16.31
CA THR A 56 -10.07 0.37 16.18
C THR A 56 -9.35 0.04 14.89
N LEU A 57 -8.48 -0.98 14.93
CA LEU A 57 -7.79 -1.45 13.73
C LEU A 57 -8.80 -2.16 12.83
N ALA A 58 -9.23 -1.50 11.76
CA ALA A 58 -10.19 -2.04 10.80
C ALA A 58 -9.52 -3.05 9.86
N GLU A 59 -8.37 -2.66 9.32
CA GLU A 59 -7.55 -3.52 8.44
C GLU A 59 -6.07 -3.31 8.74
N SER A 60 -5.29 -4.38 8.67
CA SER A 60 -3.83 -4.30 8.68
C SER A 60 -3.21 -5.39 7.82
N GLU A 61 -2.17 -5.00 7.12
CA GLU A 61 -1.31 -5.87 6.36
C GLU A 61 0.12 -5.73 6.87
N THR A 62 0.77 -6.83 7.17
CA THR A 62 2.19 -6.85 7.54
C THR A 62 2.91 -7.85 6.68
N GLN A 63 3.98 -7.43 6.03
CA GLN A 63 4.82 -8.29 5.21
C GLN A 63 6.24 -8.35 5.78
N ILE A 64 6.81 -9.54 5.79
CA ILE A 64 8.21 -9.80 6.12
C ILE A 64 8.83 -10.49 4.92
N LEU A 65 9.69 -9.77 4.20
CA LEU A 65 10.17 -10.16 2.88
C LEU A 65 11.70 -10.20 2.86
N TRP A 66 12.24 -11.17 2.18
CA TRP A 66 13.62 -11.15 1.73
C TRP A 66 13.69 -10.54 0.33
N GLY A 67 14.40 -9.43 0.22
CA GLY A 67 14.62 -8.70 -1.01
C GLY A 67 15.98 -9.02 -1.60
N HIS A 68 16.04 -9.23 -2.91
CA HIS A 68 17.26 -9.44 -3.66
C HIS A 68 17.26 -8.59 -4.93
N ALA A 69 18.34 -7.83 -5.14
CA ALA A 69 18.48 -6.98 -6.31
C ALA A 69 18.59 -7.82 -7.60
N LEU A 70 17.64 -7.65 -8.52
CA LEU A 70 17.66 -8.25 -9.86
C LEU A 70 18.47 -7.39 -10.83
N SER A 71 18.39 -6.07 -10.67
CA SER A 71 19.09 -5.08 -11.46
C SER A 71 19.28 -3.80 -10.65
N THR A 72 19.86 -2.78 -11.25
CA THR A 72 20.04 -1.46 -10.62
C THR A 72 18.73 -0.82 -10.18
N PHE A 73 17.61 -1.17 -10.83
CA PHE A 73 16.31 -0.52 -10.62
C PHE A 73 15.22 -1.46 -10.12
N TRP A 74 15.49 -2.76 -10.02
CA TRP A 74 14.49 -3.76 -9.68
C TRP A 74 14.97 -4.75 -8.64
N ASP A 75 14.16 -4.92 -7.61
CA ASP A 75 14.33 -5.92 -6.55
C ASP A 75 13.20 -6.96 -6.66
N ARG A 76 13.54 -8.24 -6.52
CA ARG A 76 12.56 -9.29 -6.24
C ARG A 76 12.40 -9.45 -4.73
N GLN A 77 11.22 -9.79 -4.31
CA GLN A 77 10.89 -10.00 -2.91
C GLN A 77 10.16 -11.32 -2.72
N ILE A 78 10.48 -12.05 -1.66
CA ILE A 78 9.77 -13.27 -1.28
C ILE A 78 9.65 -13.31 0.24
N GLY A 79 8.51 -13.73 0.74
CA GLY A 79 8.32 -13.83 2.19
C GLY A 79 6.88 -14.12 2.60
N LEU A 80 6.54 -13.68 3.80
CA LEU A 80 5.24 -13.91 4.41
C LEU A 80 4.49 -12.60 4.53
N ARG A 81 3.19 -12.67 4.27
CA ARG A 81 2.23 -11.60 4.49
C ARG A 81 1.19 -12.07 5.49
N PHE A 82 0.81 -11.19 6.37
CA PHE A 82 -0.19 -11.39 7.42
C PHE A 82 -1.25 -10.31 7.29
N ASP A 83 -2.48 -10.71 7.02
CA ASP A 83 -3.63 -9.82 6.95
C ASP A 83 -4.49 -10.01 8.19
N SER A 84 -4.90 -8.92 8.80
CA SER A 84 -5.88 -8.88 9.87
C SER A 84 -6.92 -7.83 9.55
N SER A 85 -8.20 -8.19 9.66
CA SER A 85 -9.35 -7.34 9.45
C SER A 85 -10.45 -7.71 10.44
N GLU A 86 -11.62 -7.12 10.33
CA GLU A 86 -12.81 -7.53 11.12
C GLU A 86 -13.18 -9.00 10.90
N GLY A 87 -12.76 -9.58 9.77
CA GLY A 87 -12.88 -11.00 9.46
C GLY A 87 -11.73 -11.85 10.02
N PRO A 88 -11.66 -13.14 9.66
CA PRO A 88 -10.58 -14.01 10.08
C PRO A 88 -9.24 -13.60 9.48
N SER A 89 -8.18 -13.54 10.29
CA SER A 89 -6.82 -13.29 9.84
C SER A 89 -6.36 -14.30 8.78
N ARG A 90 -5.53 -13.85 7.85
CA ARG A 90 -4.98 -14.65 6.76
C ARG A 90 -3.46 -14.57 6.74
N GLN A 91 -2.85 -15.68 6.35
CA GLN A 91 -1.40 -15.77 6.14
C GLN A 91 -1.14 -16.19 4.71
N TRP A 92 -0.15 -15.57 4.07
CA TRP A 92 0.15 -15.76 2.66
C TRP A 92 1.65 -15.94 2.46
N LEU A 93 2.00 -16.74 1.47
CA LEU A 93 3.34 -16.71 0.88
C LEU A 93 3.31 -15.68 -0.25
N THR A 94 4.19 -14.69 -0.18
CA THR A 94 4.20 -13.56 -1.11
C THR A 94 5.46 -13.56 -1.96
N PHE A 95 5.27 -13.31 -3.25
CA PHE A 95 6.29 -13.07 -4.25
C PHE A 95 6.06 -11.68 -4.82
N GLY A 96 7.07 -10.83 -4.81
CA GLY A 96 6.94 -9.46 -5.26
C GLY A 96 8.10 -9.00 -6.13
N VAL A 97 7.86 -7.93 -6.86
CA VAL A 97 8.87 -7.16 -7.58
C VAL A 97 8.61 -5.70 -7.34
N GLN A 98 9.62 -4.99 -6.86
CA GLN A 98 9.58 -3.56 -6.60
C GLN A 98 10.69 -2.86 -7.36
N GLY A 99 10.42 -1.69 -7.90
CA GLY A 99 11.46 -0.92 -8.57
C GLY A 99 10.98 0.29 -9.34
N LEU A 100 11.92 0.86 -10.11
CA LEU A 100 11.67 2.00 -10.97
C LEU A 100 11.49 1.55 -12.42
N ALA A 101 10.29 1.72 -12.94
CA ALA A 101 9.97 1.53 -14.35
C ALA A 101 10.47 2.72 -15.21
N PRO A 102 10.51 2.59 -16.56
CA PRO A 102 10.81 3.71 -17.45
C PRO A 102 10.00 4.96 -17.10
N TYR A 103 10.60 6.12 -17.26
CA TYR A 103 10.05 7.43 -16.88
C TYR A 103 9.90 7.66 -15.37
N TRP A 104 10.62 6.89 -14.52
CA TRP A 104 10.67 7.04 -13.06
C TRP A 104 9.35 6.74 -12.34
N PHE A 105 8.54 5.84 -12.90
CA PHE A 105 7.42 5.28 -12.16
C PHE A 105 7.93 4.32 -11.10
N GLU A 106 7.59 4.56 -9.85
CA GLU A 106 7.76 3.59 -8.78
C GLU A 106 6.67 2.54 -8.91
N VAL A 107 7.05 1.28 -9.01
CA VAL A 107 6.13 0.16 -9.16
C VAL A 107 6.42 -0.87 -8.09
N ASP A 108 5.38 -1.26 -7.37
CA ASP A 108 5.38 -2.39 -6.46
C ASP A 108 4.28 -3.37 -6.91
N THR A 109 4.65 -4.61 -7.15
CA THR A 109 3.68 -5.64 -7.52
C THR A 109 3.95 -6.92 -6.74
N SER A 110 2.87 -7.55 -6.28
CA SER A 110 2.97 -8.78 -5.52
C SER A 110 1.89 -9.78 -5.90
N LEU A 111 2.25 -11.05 -5.82
CA LEU A 111 1.35 -12.19 -5.90
C LEU A 111 1.48 -12.99 -4.61
N SER A 112 0.38 -13.09 -3.88
CA SER A 112 0.32 -13.82 -2.62
C SER A 112 -0.54 -15.07 -2.77
N VAL A 113 -0.06 -16.18 -2.21
CA VAL A 113 -0.75 -17.48 -2.21
C VAL A 113 -1.01 -17.88 -0.77
N GLY A 114 -2.27 -18.13 -0.45
CA GLY A 114 -2.73 -18.46 0.89
C GLY A 114 -3.39 -19.83 0.99
N PRO A 115 -3.95 -20.13 2.19
CA PRO A 115 -4.65 -21.38 2.43
C PRO A 115 -5.79 -21.62 1.44
N GLU A 116 -6.13 -22.89 1.21
CA GLU A 116 -7.21 -23.33 0.32
C GLU A 116 -7.02 -22.87 -1.16
N GLY A 117 -5.78 -22.53 -1.55
CA GLY A 117 -5.46 -22.05 -2.90
C GLY A 117 -6.05 -20.68 -3.22
N ARG A 118 -6.23 -19.83 -2.21
CA ARG A 118 -6.54 -18.41 -2.40
C ARG A 118 -5.31 -17.70 -2.95
N THR A 119 -5.52 -16.74 -3.82
CA THR A 119 -4.47 -15.90 -4.39
C THR A 119 -4.89 -14.44 -4.35
N VAL A 120 -3.93 -13.57 -4.12
CA VAL A 120 -4.10 -12.12 -4.16
C VAL A 120 -3.03 -11.53 -5.06
N PHE A 121 -3.42 -10.69 -5.98
CA PHE A 121 -2.53 -9.87 -6.80
C PHE A 121 -2.73 -8.41 -6.41
N ASN A 122 -1.63 -7.74 -6.06
CA ASN A 122 -1.58 -6.30 -5.82
C ASN A 122 -0.61 -5.66 -6.80
N LEU A 123 -0.98 -4.49 -7.29
CA LEU A 123 -0.15 -3.61 -8.09
C LEU A 123 -0.32 -2.19 -7.57
N GLU A 124 0.78 -1.57 -7.25
CA GLU A 124 0.88 -0.16 -6.93
C GLU A 124 1.81 0.53 -7.91
N ALA A 125 1.42 1.69 -8.37
CA ALA A 125 2.24 2.54 -9.22
C ALA A 125 2.12 4.00 -8.77
N GLU A 126 3.25 4.63 -8.56
CA GLU A 126 3.36 6.04 -8.18
C GLU A 126 4.30 6.79 -9.09
N TYR A 127 4.11 8.09 -9.16
CA TYR A 127 5.00 8.98 -9.90
C TYR A 127 5.23 10.27 -9.13
N GLU A 128 6.48 10.73 -9.04
CA GLU A 128 6.81 12.00 -8.42
C GLU A 128 7.05 13.08 -9.48
N LEU A 129 6.10 14.00 -9.61
CA LEU A 129 6.20 15.14 -10.52
C LEU A 129 6.64 16.38 -9.75
N LEU A 130 7.90 16.77 -9.93
CA LEU A 130 8.48 17.96 -9.30
C LEU A 130 7.94 19.21 -9.96
N ILE A 131 6.96 19.88 -9.33
CA ILE A 131 6.48 21.21 -9.74
C ILE A 131 7.56 22.26 -9.43
N THR A 132 8.18 22.13 -8.26
CA THR A 132 9.35 22.87 -7.84
C THR A 132 10.33 21.93 -7.13
N GLN A 133 11.48 22.42 -6.67
CA GLN A 133 12.43 21.62 -5.89
C GLN A 133 11.86 21.10 -4.55
N ARG A 134 10.75 21.63 -4.08
CA ARG A 134 10.12 21.28 -2.79
C ARG A 134 8.65 20.93 -2.90
N LEU A 135 8.00 21.28 -4.00
CA LEU A 135 6.59 21.00 -4.23
C LEU A 135 6.48 19.88 -5.25
N ILE A 136 5.94 18.75 -4.81
CA ILE A 136 5.87 17.51 -5.56
C ILE A 136 4.41 17.10 -5.68
N LEU A 137 3.96 16.84 -6.90
CA LEU A 137 2.67 16.23 -7.18
C LEU A 137 2.87 14.73 -7.36
N GLN A 138 2.14 13.94 -6.58
CA GLN A 138 2.28 12.49 -6.55
C GLN A 138 0.96 11.81 -6.92
N PRO A 139 0.73 11.49 -8.20
CA PRO A 139 -0.33 10.58 -8.61
C PRO A 139 0.01 9.15 -8.19
N ARG A 140 -1.01 8.39 -7.75
CA ARG A 140 -0.92 7.01 -7.29
C ARG A 140 -2.09 6.20 -7.81
N VAL A 141 -1.83 4.94 -8.14
CA VAL A 141 -2.83 3.95 -8.51
C VAL A 141 -2.52 2.65 -7.79
N VAL A 142 -3.55 2.06 -7.17
CA VAL A 142 -3.47 0.73 -6.53
C VAL A 142 -4.57 -0.15 -7.09
N VAL A 143 -4.20 -1.36 -7.47
CA VAL A 143 -5.11 -2.38 -7.99
C VAL A 143 -4.99 -3.63 -7.14
N SER A 144 -6.12 -4.16 -6.67
CA SER A 144 -6.15 -5.43 -5.96
C SER A 144 -7.11 -6.40 -6.64
N ALA A 145 -6.65 -7.64 -6.86
CA ALA A 145 -7.45 -8.69 -7.46
C ALA A 145 -7.29 -10.02 -6.70
N PHE A 146 -8.39 -10.75 -6.54
CA PHE A 146 -8.43 -12.01 -5.80
C PHE A 146 -8.79 -13.17 -6.72
N GLY A 147 -8.16 -14.34 -6.50
CA GLY A 147 -8.43 -15.54 -7.28
C GLY A 147 -9.70 -16.29 -6.85
N LYS A 148 -10.17 -16.07 -5.62
CA LYS A 148 -11.37 -16.69 -5.05
C LYS A 148 -12.16 -15.72 -4.20
N ASP A 149 -13.47 -15.96 -4.07
CA ASP A 149 -14.32 -15.25 -3.13
C ASP A 149 -13.94 -15.59 -1.68
N ASP A 150 -13.87 -14.56 -0.84
CA ASP A 150 -13.78 -14.68 0.62
C ASP A 150 -14.88 -13.83 1.27
N THR A 151 -16.06 -14.39 1.35
CA THR A 151 -17.26 -13.73 1.87
C THR A 151 -17.10 -13.30 3.33
N LYS A 152 -16.24 -13.98 4.09
CA LYS A 152 -15.96 -13.63 5.49
C LYS A 152 -15.17 -12.33 5.63
N ASN A 153 -14.34 -12.02 4.64
CA ASN A 153 -13.58 -10.78 4.57
C ASN A 153 -14.16 -9.78 3.55
N GLY A 154 -15.36 -10.06 3.01
CA GLY A 154 -16.04 -9.15 2.09
C GLY A 154 -15.35 -8.96 0.74
N VAL A 155 -14.45 -9.87 0.32
CA VAL A 155 -13.71 -9.78 -0.95
C VAL A 155 -14.20 -10.80 -1.96
N GLY A 156 -14.37 -10.36 -3.19
CA GLY A 156 -14.83 -11.16 -4.32
C GLY A 156 -13.72 -11.52 -5.30
N LYS A 157 -13.91 -12.60 -6.04
CA LYS A 157 -13.03 -13.06 -7.10
C LYS A 157 -12.93 -12.02 -8.23
N GLY A 158 -11.75 -11.89 -8.80
CA GLY A 158 -11.43 -10.97 -9.91
C GLY A 158 -10.90 -9.65 -9.40
N LEU A 159 -11.10 -8.58 -10.16
CA LEU A 159 -10.79 -7.22 -9.73
C LEU A 159 -11.65 -6.89 -8.51
N SER A 160 -11.00 -6.66 -7.38
CA SER A 160 -11.67 -6.34 -6.11
C SER A 160 -11.76 -4.84 -5.89
N SER A 161 -10.65 -4.15 -6.00
CA SER A 161 -10.59 -2.70 -5.79
C SER A 161 -9.64 -2.00 -6.74
N LEU A 162 -9.95 -0.75 -7.01
CA LEU A 162 -9.07 0.21 -7.68
C LEU A 162 -9.09 1.49 -6.86
N THR A 163 -7.92 1.90 -6.40
CA THR A 163 -7.72 3.17 -5.72
C THR A 163 -6.86 4.07 -6.59
N THR A 164 -7.29 5.30 -6.77
CA THR A 164 -6.49 6.34 -7.47
C THR A 164 -6.45 7.57 -6.61
N GLY A 165 -5.29 8.20 -6.53
CA GLY A 165 -5.12 9.39 -5.71
C GLY A 165 -4.13 10.37 -6.32
N ILE A 166 -4.24 11.60 -5.88
CA ILE A 166 -3.28 12.66 -6.17
C ILE A 166 -2.97 13.35 -4.85
N ARG A 167 -1.69 13.41 -4.51
CA ARG A 167 -1.20 14.10 -3.31
C ARG A 167 -0.27 15.24 -3.73
N LEU A 168 -0.42 16.39 -3.10
CA LEU A 168 0.47 17.53 -3.23
C LEU A 168 1.32 17.60 -1.96
N ARG A 169 2.59 17.26 -2.09
CA ARG A 169 3.56 17.17 -1.01
C ARG A 169 4.49 18.37 -1.01
N TYR A 170 4.76 18.94 0.17
CA TYR A 170 5.74 20.00 0.34
C TYR A 170 6.89 19.55 1.24
N GLU A 171 8.10 19.51 0.70
CA GLU A 171 9.30 19.13 1.44
C GLU A 171 9.85 20.31 2.25
N PHE A 172 9.50 20.37 3.54
CA PHE A 172 10.16 21.29 4.48
C PHE A 172 11.64 20.92 4.66
N SER A 173 11.88 19.61 4.75
CA SER A 173 13.21 19.02 4.68
C SER A 173 13.10 17.71 3.88
N ARG A 174 14.27 17.16 3.47
CA ARG A 174 14.27 15.86 2.79
C ARG A 174 13.66 14.74 3.63
N LYS A 175 13.71 14.89 4.97
CA LYS A 175 13.23 13.89 5.93
C LYS A 175 11.81 14.10 6.42
N PHE A 176 11.18 15.22 6.09
CA PHE A 176 9.85 15.55 6.59
C PHE A 176 9.08 16.36 5.55
N ALA A 177 7.95 15.82 5.14
CA ALA A 177 7.12 16.38 4.10
C ALA A 177 5.63 16.16 4.38
N PRO A 178 4.88 17.19 4.82
CA PRO A 178 3.43 17.15 4.87
C PRO A 178 2.84 17.20 3.47
N TYR A 179 1.62 16.66 3.34
CA TYR A 179 0.88 16.66 2.09
C TYR A 179 -0.63 16.77 2.32
N LEU A 180 -1.30 17.20 1.26
CA LEU A 180 -2.75 17.17 1.11
C LEU A 180 -3.09 16.48 -0.21
N GLY A 181 -4.23 15.82 -0.26
CA GLY A 181 -4.62 15.13 -1.47
C GLY A 181 -6.09 14.77 -1.55
N VAL A 182 -6.41 14.11 -2.66
CA VAL A 182 -7.73 13.49 -2.89
C VAL A 182 -7.48 12.08 -3.34
N GLU A 183 -8.24 11.15 -2.77
CA GLU A 183 -8.21 9.75 -3.14
C GLU A 183 -9.61 9.28 -3.49
N TRP A 184 -9.70 8.50 -4.54
CA TRP A 184 -10.91 7.82 -4.99
C TRP A 184 -10.68 6.31 -4.95
N THR A 185 -11.61 5.59 -4.33
CA THR A 185 -11.62 4.12 -4.28
C THR A 185 -12.93 3.58 -4.85
N GLY A 186 -12.83 2.58 -5.70
CA GLY A 186 -13.95 1.82 -6.24
C GLY A 186 -13.79 0.33 -5.98
N LYS A 187 -14.88 -0.31 -5.51
CA LYS A 187 -15.00 -1.76 -5.37
C LYS A 187 -15.68 -2.33 -6.60
N TYR A 188 -15.27 -3.53 -7.04
CA TYR A 188 -15.75 -4.14 -8.29
C TYR A 188 -16.17 -5.61 -8.09
N GLY A 189 -16.94 -6.14 -9.05
CA GLY A 189 -17.37 -7.53 -9.06
C GLY A 189 -18.08 -7.93 -7.76
N ASN A 190 -17.87 -9.16 -7.32
CA ASN A 190 -18.48 -9.67 -6.10
C ASN A 190 -18.09 -8.88 -4.85
N THR A 191 -16.94 -8.19 -4.83
CA THR A 191 -16.56 -7.27 -3.74
C THR A 191 -17.53 -6.12 -3.61
N ALA A 192 -17.97 -5.57 -4.74
CA ALA A 192 -18.99 -4.51 -4.75
C ALA A 192 -20.33 -5.02 -4.23
N ASP A 193 -20.74 -6.25 -4.62
CA ASP A 193 -21.98 -6.86 -4.17
C ASP A 193 -21.95 -7.12 -2.66
N PHE A 194 -20.85 -7.63 -2.12
CA PHE A 194 -20.66 -7.83 -0.67
C PHE A 194 -20.70 -6.52 0.09
N ALA A 195 -20.06 -5.47 -0.41
CA ALA A 195 -20.08 -4.15 0.19
C ALA A 195 -21.51 -3.57 0.24
N GLN A 196 -22.28 -3.71 -0.85
CA GLN A 196 -23.69 -3.27 -0.88
C GLN A 196 -24.55 -4.03 0.13
N LEU A 197 -24.39 -5.35 0.24
CA LEU A 197 -25.09 -6.17 1.22
C LEU A 197 -24.75 -5.80 2.67
N ALA A 198 -23.53 -5.36 2.91
CA ALA A 198 -23.07 -4.85 4.21
C ALA A 198 -23.43 -3.37 4.47
N GLY A 199 -24.11 -2.70 3.52
CA GLY A 199 -24.42 -1.27 3.63
C GLY A 199 -23.21 -0.35 3.49
N GLN A 200 -22.08 -0.86 2.96
CA GLN A 200 -20.86 -0.09 2.74
C GLN A 200 -20.87 0.57 1.35
N PRO A 201 -20.20 1.71 1.17
CA PRO A 201 -20.10 2.36 -0.13
C PRO A 201 -19.26 1.52 -1.09
N VAL A 202 -19.71 1.44 -2.34
CA VAL A 202 -18.98 0.79 -3.45
C VAL A 202 -17.97 1.75 -4.08
N ARG A 203 -18.23 3.04 -3.98
CA ARG A 203 -17.33 4.11 -4.45
C ARG A 203 -17.23 5.17 -3.39
N GLN A 204 -16.01 5.63 -3.17
CA GLN A 204 -15.71 6.60 -2.14
C GLN A 204 -14.70 7.60 -2.67
N THR A 205 -14.87 8.87 -2.33
CA THR A 205 -13.89 9.91 -2.56
C THR A 205 -13.61 10.59 -1.23
N GLN A 206 -12.33 10.76 -0.91
CA GLN A 206 -11.88 11.29 0.37
C GLN A 206 -10.85 12.39 0.16
N TRP A 207 -10.87 13.39 1.05
CA TRP A 207 -9.72 14.24 1.27
C TRP A 207 -8.76 13.53 2.19
N VAL A 208 -7.48 13.64 1.87
CA VAL A 208 -6.41 13.06 2.68
C VAL A 208 -5.44 14.16 3.10
N ALA A 209 -5.02 14.12 4.36
CA ALA A 209 -4.00 15.01 4.90
C ALA A 209 -3.03 14.18 5.72
N GLY A 210 -1.74 14.31 5.46
CA GLY A 210 -0.78 13.47 6.13
C GLY A 210 0.64 14.01 6.11
N ILE A 211 1.53 13.19 6.64
CA ILE A 211 2.96 13.45 6.69
C ILE A 211 3.73 12.23 6.20
N ARG A 212 4.81 12.50 5.48
CA ARG A 212 5.85 11.52 5.12
C ARG A 212 7.13 11.88 5.85
N PHE A 213 7.81 10.89 6.41
CA PHE A 213 9.12 11.08 7.03
C PHE A 213 9.95 9.80 6.99
N TRP A 214 11.28 9.95 7.07
CA TRP A 214 12.19 8.82 7.07
C TRP A 214 13.44 9.06 7.93
N PHE A 215 14.07 7.96 8.35
CA PHE A 215 15.28 7.93 9.17
C PHE A 215 16.39 7.12 8.54
#